data_85c23afd9a3f6b2826cb05bc6941903d
#
_entry.id   85c23afd9a3f6b2826cb05bc6941903d
#
_cell.length_a   1.000
_cell.length_b   1.000
_cell.length_c   1.000
_cell.angle_alpha   90.00
_cell.angle_beta   90.00
_cell.angle_gamma   90.00
#
_symmetry.space_group_name_H-M   'P 1'
#
loop_
_entity.id
_entity.type
_entity.pdbx_description
1 polymer ?
#
loop_
_entity_poly.entity_id
_entity_poly.type
_entity_poly.pdbx_seq_one_letter_code
_entity_poly.pdbx_strand_id
1 'polypeptide(L)'
;MWKGLASGVIAGLAGAWAMNQFQAAWSRAAAGEERSHGAQSLQQGTPQHGVGRKLDLKGKDDEQDDAAGRLSNAIAVAALDHELSGREKEAAGTVFHYAMGATSGAIYGAVAEVLPVAKIGAGLPFGAAVWVVADEGIIPALGLSKSTTEYPLSIHAYAFTSHLFFGLTTELVRRAVRNVL
;
A
#
# COMPACT_ATOMS: atom_id res chain seq x y z
N MET A 1 17.12 -14.14 13.23
CA MET A 1 16.60 -12.83 12.81
C MET A 1 16.87 -12.50 11.34
N TRP A 2 18.12 -12.61 10.81
CA TRP A 2 18.38 -12.28 9.39
C TRP A 2 17.54 -13.11 8.40
N LYS A 3 17.34 -14.42 8.67
CA LYS A 3 16.49 -15.29 7.84
C LYS A 3 15.01 -14.83 7.85
N GLY A 4 14.54 -14.36 8.99
CA GLY A 4 13.19 -13.77 9.11
C GLY A 4 13.04 -12.49 8.30
N LEU A 5 14.03 -11.59 8.38
CA LEU A 5 14.07 -10.37 7.57
C LEU A 5 14.11 -10.71 6.08
N ALA A 6 15.04 -11.58 5.64
CA ALA A 6 15.20 -11.92 4.23
C ALA A 6 13.95 -12.60 3.65
N SER A 7 13.42 -13.61 4.37
CA SER A 7 12.15 -14.25 3.96
C SER A 7 10.97 -13.28 3.96
N GLY A 8 10.95 -12.34 4.91
CA GLY A 8 9.95 -11.30 5.01
C GLY A 8 9.98 -10.31 3.84
N VAL A 9 11.17 -9.85 3.41
CA VAL A 9 11.33 -8.99 2.22
C VAL A 9 10.78 -9.66 0.98
N ILE A 10 11.22 -10.90 0.70
CA ILE A 10 10.75 -11.66 -0.47
C ILE A 10 9.23 -11.86 -0.41
N ALA A 11 8.74 -12.22 0.76
CA ALA A 11 7.32 -12.46 0.98
C ALA A 11 6.48 -11.18 0.84
N GLY A 12 6.97 -10.05 1.34
CA GLY A 12 6.29 -8.77 1.21
C GLY A 12 6.21 -8.28 -0.23
N LEU A 13 7.25 -8.50 -1.03
CA LEU A 13 7.20 -8.26 -2.49
C LEU A 13 6.16 -9.13 -3.18
N ALA A 14 6.14 -10.43 -2.85
CA ALA A 14 5.13 -11.35 -3.39
C ALA A 14 3.71 -10.97 -2.93
N GLY A 15 3.54 -10.53 -1.69
CA GLY A 15 2.28 -10.02 -1.15
C GLY A 15 1.79 -8.78 -1.90
N ALA A 16 2.66 -7.81 -2.14
CA ALA A 16 2.35 -6.61 -2.92
C ALA A 16 1.94 -6.96 -4.35
N TRP A 17 2.64 -7.89 -4.98
CA TRP A 17 2.27 -8.39 -6.30
C TRP A 17 0.88 -9.06 -6.29
N ALA A 18 0.61 -9.95 -5.34
CA ALA A 18 -0.68 -10.63 -5.21
C ALA A 18 -1.83 -9.65 -4.95
N MET A 19 -1.59 -8.63 -4.13
CA MET A 19 -2.54 -7.54 -3.91
C MET A 19 -2.87 -6.82 -5.22
N ASN A 20 -1.88 -6.48 -6.04
CA ASN A 20 -2.09 -5.86 -7.34
C ASN A 20 -2.91 -6.77 -8.29
N GLN A 21 -2.66 -8.11 -8.27
CA GLN A 21 -3.46 -9.04 -9.08
C GLN A 21 -4.92 -9.10 -8.62
N PHE A 22 -5.15 -9.11 -7.31
CA PHE A 22 -6.49 -9.06 -6.75
C PHE A 22 -7.20 -7.76 -7.15
N GLN A 23 -6.55 -6.62 -7.03
CA GLN A 23 -7.09 -5.32 -7.40
C GLN A 23 -7.44 -5.25 -8.89
N ALA A 24 -6.57 -5.77 -9.75
CA ALA A 24 -6.82 -5.84 -11.19
C ALA A 24 -8.00 -6.78 -11.53
N ALA A 25 -8.13 -7.91 -10.82
CA ALA A 25 -9.25 -8.83 -11.00
C ALA A 25 -10.57 -8.21 -10.53
N TRP A 26 -10.56 -7.56 -9.38
CA TRP A 26 -11.72 -6.85 -8.84
C TRP A 26 -12.20 -5.75 -9.80
N SER A 27 -11.29 -4.92 -10.30
CA SER A 27 -11.63 -3.84 -11.25
C SER A 27 -12.26 -4.37 -12.54
N ARG A 28 -11.80 -5.53 -13.02
CA ARG A 28 -12.41 -6.17 -14.20
C ARG A 28 -13.81 -6.70 -13.91
N ALA A 29 -14.04 -7.25 -12.72
CA ALA A 29 -15.35 -7.77 -12.32
C ALA A 29 -16.35 -6.64 -12.06
N ALA A 30 -15.90 -5.53 -11.48
CA ALA A 30 -16.70 -4.35 -11.21
C ALA A 30 -16.96 -3.46 -12.45
N ALA A 31 -16.30 -3.70 -13.57
CA ALA A 31 -16.44 -2.89 -14.80
C ALA A 31 -17.83 -2.98 -15.46
N GLY A 32 -18.74 -3.80 -14.95
CA GLY A 32 -20.16 -3.88 -15.33
C GLY A 32 -21.08 -2.94 -14.57
N GLU A 33 -20.65 -2.46 -13.42
CA GLU A 33 -21.32 -1.42 -12.63
C GLU A 33 -20.38 -0.23 -12.60
N GLU A 34 -20.89 0.97 -12.85
CA GLU A 34 -20.17 2.26 -12.93
C GLU A 34 -18.73 2.18 -12.48
N ARG A 35 -17.77 2.49 -13.37
CA ARG A 35 -16.34 2.44 -13.08
C ARG A 35 -16.11 2.96 -11.67
N SER A 36 -16.06 2.04 -10.76
CA SER A 36 -15.82 2.31 -9.36
C SER A 36 -14.44 2.94 -9.29
N HIS A 37 -14.40 4.24 -9.17
CA HIS A 37 -13.17 4.98 -8.82
C HIS A 37 -12.54 4.44 -7.52
N GLY A 38 -13.21 3.49 -6.87
CA GLY A 38 -12.75 2.80 -5.67
C GLY A 38 -11.68 1.74 -5.88
N ALA A 39 -11.36 1.38 -7.12
CA ALA A 39 -10.30 0.41 -7.37
C ALA A 39 -8.89 0.92 -6.99
N GLN A 40 -8.74 2.20 -6.79
CA GLN A 40 -7.45 2.81 -6.50
C GLN A 40 -7.36 3.31 -5.06
N SER A 41 -7.93 2.55 -4.16
CA SER A 41 -7.73 2.68 -2.72
C SER A 41 -8.15 4.03 -2.09
N LEU A 42 -8.24 4.03 -0.79
CA LEU A 42 -8.30 5.21 0.08
C LEU A 42 -7.19 6.24 -0.17
N GLN A 43 -6.19 5.88 -0.97
CA GLN A 43 -5.05 6.73 -1.32
C GLN A 43 -5.36 7.79 -2.37
N GLN A 44 -6.50 7.69 -3.08
CA GLN A 44 -6.91 8.70 -4.05
C GLN A 44 -7.79 9.78 -3.42
N GLY A 45 -7.55 10.98 -3.82
CA GLY A 45 -8.31 12.15 -3.44
C GLY A 45 -7.43 13.37 -3.23
N THR A 46 -7.99 14.56 -3.39
CA THR A 46 -7.29 15.83 -3.20
C THR A 46 -6.92 16.01 -1.73
N PRO A 47 -5.64 16.26 -1.39
CA PRO A 47 -5.23 16.54 -0.02
C PRO A 47 -5.91 17.80 0.50
N GLN A 48 -6.62 17.69 1.62
CA GLN A 48 -7.39 18.81 2.17
C GLN A 48 -6.64 19.54 3.28
N HIS A 49 -5.64 18.92 3.89
CA HIS A 49 -4.92 19.50 5.04
C HIS A 49 -3.49 18.94 5.18
N GLY A 50 -2.73 19.50 6.10
CA GLY A 50 -1.45 18.98 6.55
C GLY A 50 -0.34 19.02 5.51
N VAL A 51 0.50 17.97 5.55
CA VAL A 51 1.66 17.78 4.68
C VAL A 51 1.21 17.59 3.24
N GLY A 52 0.13 16.83 3.00
CA GLY A 52 -0.41 16.58 1.68
C GLY A 52 -0.69 17.87 0.91
N ARG A 53 -1.33 18.87 1.55
CA ARG A 53 -1.58 20.16 0.91
C ARG A 53 -0.29 20.96 0.64
N LYS A 54 0.76 20.78 1.46
CA LYS A 54 2.07 21.41 1.23
C LYS A 54 2.85 20.73 0.12
N LEU A 55 2.61 19.44 -0.09
CA LEU A 55 3.23 18.64 -1.15
C LEU A 55 2.55 18.84 -2.51
N ASP A 56 1.37 19.43 -2.50
CA ASP A 56 0.59 19.82 -3.69
C ASP A 56 1.18 21.09 -4.35
N LEU A 57 2.48 21.12 -4.43
CA LEU A 57 3.27 22.25 -4.86
C LEU A 57 3.13 22.46 -6.37
N LYS A 58 2.25 23.38 -6.78
CA LYS A 58 2.25 24.03 -8.10
C LYS A 58 1.84 23.19 -9.33
N GLY A 59 1.51 21.91 -9.21
CA GLY A 59 0.99 21.13 -10.32
C GLY A 59 -0.52 21.25 -10.44
N LYS A 60 -1.06 21.27 -11.64
CA LYS A 60 -2.47 20.99 -11.88
C LYS A 60 -2.79 19.65 -11.25
N ASP A 61 -3.69 19.66 -10.26
CA ASP A 61 -4.19 18.45 -9.61
C ASP A 61 -4.74 17.50 -10.66
N ASP A 62 -3.96 16.50 -11.02
CA ASP A 62 -4.54 15.32 -11.60
C ASP A 62 -5.26 14.60 -10.46
N GLU A 63 -6.59 14.68 -10.44
CA GLU A 63 -7.46 13.93 -9.50
C GLU A 63 -7.15 12.42 -9.51
N GLN A 64 -6.31 11.98 -10.44
CA GLN A 64 -5.89 10.61 -10.66
C GLN A 64 -4.59 10.22 -9.93
N ASP A 65 -3.83 11.19 -9.40
CA ASP A 65 -2.60 10.88 -8.66
C ASP A 65 -2.93 10.22 -7.32
N ASP A 66 -2.37 9.05 -7.08
CA ASP A 66 -2.46 8.38 -5.79
C ASP A 66 -1.51 9.01 -4.74
N ALA A 67 -1.69 8.68 -3.47
CA ALA A 67 -0.87 9.20 -2.38
C ALA A 67 0.62 8.86 -2.54
N ALA A 68 0.94 7.70 -3.13
CA ALA A 68 2.31 7.26 -3.40
C ALA A 68 2.97 8.08 -4.50
N GLY A 69 2.23 8.38 -5.58
CA GLY A 69 2.69 9.26 -6.66
C GLY A 69 2.93 10.69 -6.18
N ARG A 70 1.99 11.24 -5.38
CA ARG A 70 2.14 12.57 -4.77
C ARG A 70 3.35 12.66 -3.85
N LEU A 71 3.52 11.68 -2.96
CA LEU A 71 4.66 11.64 -2.05
C LEU A 71 5.98 11.51 -2.82
N SER A 72 6.02 10.66 -3.84
CA SER A 72 7.20 10.48 -4.69
C SER A 72 7.56 11.76 -5.44
N ASN A 73 6.57 12.46 -5.99
CA ASN A 73 6.78 13.76 -6.65
C ASN A 73 7.32 14.80 -5.68
N ALA A 74 6.77 14.88 -4.47
CA ALA A 74 7.24 15.80 -3.45
C ALA A 74 8.70 15.53 -3.03
N ILE A 75 9.08 14.26 -2.92
CA ILE A 75 10.48 13.87 -2.64
C ILE A 75 11.39 14.27 -3.81
N ALA A 76 10.98 14.04 -5.06
CA ALA A 76 11.75 14.41 -6.24
C ALA A 76 11.94 15.93 -6.33
N VAL A 77 10.90 16.72 -6.11
CA VAL A 77 10.98 18.17 -6.07
C VAL A 77 11.90 18.65 -4.95
N ALA A 78 11.75 18.09 -3.74
CA ALA A 78 12.55 18.52 -2.58
C ALA A 78 14.04 18.14 -2.69
N ALA A 79 14.35 16.98 -3.28
CA ALA A 79 15.70 16.44 -3.32
C ALA A 79 16.45 16.74 -4.63
N LEU A 80 15.74 16.87 -5.74
CA LEU A 80 16.31 16.94 -7.09
C LEU A 80 15.88 18.20 -7.86
N ASP A 81 15.02 19.05 -7.26
CA ASP A 81 14.39 20.20 -7.92
C ASP A 81 13.74 19.84 -9.28
N HIS A 82 13.19 18.63 -9.33
CA HIS A 82 12.59 18.04 -10.53
C HIS A 82 11.15 17.59 -10.27
N GLU A 83 10.22 18.10 -11.09
CA GLU A 83 8.83 17.69 -11.06
C GLU A 83 8.62 16.45 -11.94
N LEU A 84 8.07 15.39 -11.38
CA LEU A 84 7.86 14.15 -12.10
C LEU A 84 6.73 14.28 -13.13
N SER A 85 6.94 13.79 -14.34
CA SER A 85 5.89 13.60 -15.34
C SER A 85 4.89 12.53 -14.89
N GLY A 86 3.70 12.47 -15.51
CA GLY A 86 2.67 11.48 -15.17
C GLY A 86 3.17 10.03 -15.17
N ARG A 87 4.00 9.63 -16.16
CA ARG A 87 4.61 8.29 -16.22
C ARG A 87 5.64 8.06 -15.10
N GLU A 88 6.40 9.08 -14.75
CA GLU A 88 7.38 8.99 -13.66
C GLU A 88 6.68 8.88 -12.32
N LYS A 89 5.58 9.59 -12.10
CA LYS A 89 4.75 9.48 -10.90
C LYS A 89 4.16 8.06 -10.75
N GLU A 90 3.62 7.50 -11.84
CA GLU A 90 3.09 6.13 -11.85
C GLU A 90 4.18 5.10 -11.53
N ALA A 91 5.36 5.24 -12.17
CA ALA A 91 6.50 4.35 -11.90
C ALA A 91 6.99 4.50 -10.45
N ALA A 92 7.12 5.72 -9.97
CA ALA A 92 7.56 6.01 -8.61
C ALA A 92 6.54 5.52 -7.57
N GLY A 93 5.24 5.68 -7.81
CA GLY A 93 4.17 5.11 -6.98
C GLY A 93 4.25 3.59 -6.92
N THR A 94 4.49 2.94 -8.06
CA THR A 94 4.69 1.48 -8.12
C THR A 94 5.91 1.06 -7.29
N VAL A 95 7.05 1.71 -7.46
CA VAL A 95 8.27 1.43 -6.67
C VAL A 95 8.01 1.63 -5.19
N PHE A 96 7.33 2.71 -4.82
CA PHE A 96 6.96 2.98 -3.43
C PHE A 96 6.06 1.88 -2.85
N HIS A 97 5.05 1.43 -3.59
CA HIS A 97 4.15 0.35 -3.17
C HIS A 97 4.93 -0.96 -2.88
N TYR A 98 5.83 -1.37 -3.78
CA TYR A 98 6.66 -2.55 -3.55
C TYR A 98 7.68 -2.35 -2.42
N ALA A 99 8.24 -1.16 -2.26
CA ALA A 99 9.13 -0.85 -1.15
C ALA A 99 8.41 -0.93 0.20
N MET A 100 7.18 -0.43 0.28
CA MET A 100 6.32 -0.56 1.46
C MET A 100 5.97 -2.03 1.74
N GLY A 101 5.65 -2.79 0.70
CA GLY A 101 5.42 -4.24 0.82
C GLY A 101 6.64 -4.98 1.34
N ALA A 102 7.82 -4.71 0.80
CA ALA A 102 9.09 -5.29 1.24
C ALA A 102 9.42 -4.93 2.69
N THR A 103 9.26 -3.65 3.06
CA THR A 103 9.56 -3.14 4.40
C THR A 103 8.62 -3.74 5.45
N SER A 104 7.31 -3.69 5.20
CA SER A 104 6.31 -4.26 6.12
C SER A 104 6.47 -5.79 6.23
N GLY A 105 6.75 -6.46 5.12
CA GLY A 105 7.07 -7.89 5.11
C GLY A 105 8.34 -8.23 5.88
N ALA A 106 9.40 -7.41 5.78
CA ALA A 106 10.64 -7.57 6.56
C ALA A 106 10.37 -7.46 8.06
N ILE A 107 9.62 -6.45 8.47
CA ILE A 107 9.22 -6.24 9.88
C ILE A 107 8.41 -7.44 10.35
N TYR A 108 7.40 -7.85 9.60
CA TYR A 108 6.60 -9.02 9.92
C TYR A 108 7.44 -10.28 10.04
N GLY A 109 8.35 -10.53 9.11
CA GLY A 109 9.24 -11.68 9.12
C GLY A 109 10.16 -11.70 10.34
N ALA A 110 10.69 -10.55 10.76
CA ALA A 110 11.48 -10.41 11.99
C ALA A 110 10.62 -10.67 13.26
N VAL A 111 9.42 -10.09 13.31
CA VAL A 111 8.48 -10.29 14.42
C VAL A 111 8.05 -11.76 14.52
N ALA A 112 7.77 -12.41 13.39
CA ALA A 112 7.37 -13.82 13.35
C ALA A 112 8.47 -14.80 13.84
N GLU A 113 9.74 -14.39 13.84
CA GLU A 113 10.85 -15.18 14.43
C GLU A 113 10.84 -15.15 15.96
N VAL A 114 10.46 -14.02 16.56
CA VAL A 114 10.51 -13.82 18.02
C VAL A 114 9.15 -13.99 18.70
N LEU A 115 8.06 -13.77 17.97
CA LEU A 115 6.69 -13.87 18.47
C LEU A 115 5.88 -14.88 17.64
N PRO A 116 5.84 -16.16 18.08
CA PRO A 116 5.09 -17.19 17.35
C PRO A 116 3.60 -16.86 17.15
N VAL A 117 3.00 -16.10 18.05
CA VAL A 117 1.61 -15.65 17.96
C VAL A 117 1.34 -14.78 16.72
N ALA A 118 2.34 -14.07 16.20
CA ALA A 118 2.20 -13.28 14.98
C ALA A 118 1.85 -14.12 13.73
N LYS A 119 2.13 -15.44 13.76
CA LYS A 119 1.83 -16.38 12.68
C LYS A 119 0.41 -16.94 12.73
N ILE A 120 -0.35 -16.65 13.80
CA ILE A 120 -1.73 -17.10 13.95
C ILE A 120 -2.59 -16.39 12.89
N GLY A 121 -3.53 -17.11 12.30
CA GLY A 121 -4.41 -16.57 11.26
C GLY A 121 -3.74 -16.43 9.89
N ALA A 122 -2.62 -17.12 9.65
CA ALA A 122 -1.96 -17.21 8.33
C ALA A 122 -1.66 -15.86 7.67
N GLY A 123 -1.33 -14.83 8.48
CA GLY A 123 -1.00 -13.49 7.99
C GLY A 123 -2.21 -12.56 7.81
N LEU A 124 -3.45 -13.02 7.95
CA LEU A 124 -4.63 -12.15 7.86
C LEU A 124 -4.62 -11.02 8.90
N PRO A 125 -4.29 -11.26 10.19
CA PRO A 125 -4.17 -10.18 11.16
C PRO A 125 -3.05 -9.18 10.81
N PHE A 126 -1.97 -9.65 10.21
CA PHE A 126 -0.90 -8.77 9.73
C PHE A 126 -1.39 -7.87 8.59
N GLY A 127 -2.08 -8.44 7.58
CA GLY A 127 -2.68 -7.65 6.51
C GLY A 127 -3.67 -6.61 7.02
N ALA A 128 -4.55 -7.01 7.94
CA ALA A 128 -5.49 -6.09 8.60
C ALA A 128 -4.76 -4.96 9.37
N ALA A 129 -3.69 -5.28 10.08
CA ALA A 129 -2.90 -4.28 10.80
C ALA A 129 -2.21 -3.30 9.84
N VAL A 130 -1.67 -3.78 8.71
CA VAL A 130 -1.08 -2.89 7.69
C VAL A 130 -2.14 -1.94 7.14
N TRP A 131 -3.34 -2.43 6.83
CA TRP A 131 -4.45 -1.60 6.37
C TRP A 131 -4.82 -0.51 7.39
N VAL A 132 -5.03 -0.88 8.65
CA VAL A 132 -5.39 0.10 9.70
C VAL A 132 -4.30 1.15 9.87
N VAL A 133 -3.03 0.73 9.91
CA VAL A 133 -1.91 1.65 10.17
C VAL A 133 -1.63 2.54 8.97
N ALA A 134 -1.58 1.99 7.76
CA ALA A 134 -1.25 2.74 6.56
C ALA A 134 -2.46 3.53 6.04
N ASP A 135 -3.53 2.83 5.64
CA ASP A 135 -4.63 3.45 4.89
C ASP A 135 -5.58 4.25 5.79
N GLU A 136 -5.90 3.74 6.98
CA GLU A 136 -6.80 4.42 7.91
C GLU A 136 -6.08 5.38 8.87
N GLY A 137 -4.77 5.18 9.06
CA GLY A 137 -3.97 5.97 10.00
C GLY A 137 -3.03 6.95 9.32
N ILE A 138 -1.89 6.48 8.82
CA ILE A 138 -0.77 7.34 8.39
C ILE A 138 -1.14 8.21 7.19
N ILE A 139 -1.74 7.65 6.16
CA ILE A 139 -2.06 8.34 4.91
C ILE A 139 -3.02 9.51 5.15
N PRO A 140 -4.16 9.32 5.86
CA PRO A 140 -5.05 10.45 6.19
C PRO A 140 -4.42 11.43 7.18
N ALA A 141 -3.68 10.95 8.18
CA ALA A 141 -3.04 11.82 9.17
C ALA A 141 -1.99 12.76 8.54
N LEU A 142 -1.31 12.30 7.48
CA LEU A 142 -0.39 13.13 6.69
C LEU A 142 -1.12 14.03 5.67
N GLY A 143 -2.44 13.88 5.52
CA GLY A 143 -3.24 14.62 4.54
C GLY A 143 -2.91 14.23 3.09
N LEU A 144 -2.47 12.99 2.87
CA LEU A 144 -2.20 12.45 1.54
C LEU A 144 -3.46 11.89 0.85
N SER A 145 -4.55 11.74 1.61
CA SER A 145 -5.88 11.37 1.13
C SER A 145 -6.95 12.19 1.87
N LYS A 146 -8.20 12.06 1.44
CA LYS A 146 -9.36 12.56 2.20
C LYS A 146 -9.45 11.86 3.56
N SER A 147 -10.28 12.41 4.45
CA SER A 147 -10.60 11.73 5.71
C SER A 147 -11.26 10.38 5.44
N THR A 148 -10.95 9.37 6.27
CA THR A 148 -11.53 8.03 6.14
C THR A 148 -13.05 8.03 6.18
N THR A 149 -13.66 8.98 6.90
CA THR A 149 -15.11 9.14 7.00
C THR A 149 -15.78 9.68 5.73
N GLU A 150 -15.01 10.18 4.78
CA GLU A 150 -15.52 10.73 3.51
C GLU A 150 -15.65 9.68 2.41
N TYR A 151 -15.13 8.47 2.65
CA TYR A 151 -15.20 7.38 1.69
C TYR A 151 -16.37 6.43 1.97
N PRO A 152 -17.05 5.92 0.94
CA PRO A 152 -18.10 4.91 1.12
C PRO A 152 -17.52 3.59 1.66
N LEU A 153 -18.35 2.85 2.39
CA LEU A 153 -17.96 1.58 3.02
C LEU A 153 -17.42 0.55 2.02
N SER A 154 -17.88 0.58 0.77
CA SER A 154 -17.38 -0.30 -0.30
C SER A 154 -15.89 -0.12 -0.58
N ILE A 155 -15.37 1.10 -0.47
CA ILE A 155 -13.94 1.39 -0.65
C ILE A 155 -13.13 0.81 0.52
N HIS A 156 -13.60 0.99 1.76
CA HIS A 156 -12.96 0.37 2.93
C HIS A 156 -12.95 -1.16 2.83
N ALA A 157 -14.08 -1.76 2.43
CA ALA A 157 -14.18 -3.22 2.26
C ALA A 157 -13.22 -3.73 1.17
N TYR A 158 -13.10 -3.02 0.06
CA TYR A 158 -12.16 -3.34 -1.00
C TYR A 158 -10.71 -3.22 -0.53
N ALA A 159 -10.32 -2.10 0.07
CA ALA A 159 -8.98 -1.88 0.57
C ALA A 159 -8.61 -2.91 1.66
N PHE A 160 -9.50 -3.14 2.60
CA PHE A 160 -9.33 -4.16 3.64
C PHE A 160 -9.10 -5.55 3.04
N THR A 161 -9.96 -5.98 2.09
CA THR A 161 -9.83 -7.29 1.44
C THR A 161 -8.51 -7.40 0.68
N SER A 162 -8.09 -6.34 -0.03
CA SER A 162 -6.79 -6.29 -0.71
C SER A 162 -5.62 -6.54 0.25
N HIS A 163 -5.68 -5.95 1.44
CA HIS A 163 -4.66 -6.12 2.47
C HIS A 163 -4.70 -7.51 3.12
N LEU A 164 -5.88 -8.14 3.20
CA LEU A 164 -5.96 -9.55 3.63
C LEU A 164 -5.24 -10.47 2.63
N PHE A 165 -5.41 -10.24 1.32
CA PHE A 165 -4.65 -10.97 0.29
C PHE A 165 -3.15 -10.72 0.41
N PHE A 166 -2.74 -9.46 0.66
CA PHE A 166 -1.35 -9.11 0.94
C PHE A 166 -0.80 -9.92 2.13
N GLY A 167 -1.48 -9.89 3.27
CA GLY A 167 -1.03 -10.54 4.49
C GLY A 167 -0.96 -12.07 4.37
N LEU A 168 -2.01 -12.68 3.78
CA LEU A 168 -2.06 -14.12 3.54
C LEU A 168 -0.90 -14.57 2.64
N THR A 169 -0.71 -13.91 1.50
CA THR A 169 0.38 -14.24 0.57
C THR A 169 1.74 -14.06 1.22
N THR A 170 1.92 -12.96 1.97
CA THR A 170 3.16 -12.69 2.70
C THR A 170 3.49 -13.83 3.65
N GLU A 171 2.54 -14.30 4.46
CA GLU A 171 2.83 -15.40 5.40
C GLU A 171 3.09 -16.72 4.69
N LEU A 172 2.34 -17.07 3.65
CA LEU A 172 2.54 -18.31 2.90
C LEU A 172 3.92 -18.35 2.23
N VAL A 173 4.30 -17.28 1.55
CA VAL A 173 5.62 -17.18 0.89
C VAL A 173 6.74 -17.13 1.93
N ARG A 174 6.56 -16.38 3.03
CA ARG A 174 7.54 -16.33 4.12
C ARG A 174 7.83 -17.73 4.68
N ARG A 175 6.78 -18.53 4.93
CA ARG A 175 6.95 -19.92 5.40
C ARG A 175 7.75 -20.75 4.40
N ALA A 176 7.39 -20.67 3.11
CA ALA A 176 8.06 -21.43 2.06
C ALA A 176 9.55 -21.04 1.97
N VAL A 177 9.85 -19.74 1.86
CA VAL A 177 11.23 -19.23 1.76
C VAL A 177 12.02 -19.51 3.04
N ARG A 178 11.40 -19.35 4.22
CA ARG A 178 12.07 -19.60 5.51
C ARG A 178 12.50 -21.05 5.68
N ASN A 179 11.77 -21.99 5.11
CA ASN A 179 12.12 -23.42 5.15
C ASN A 179 13.32 -23.77 4.24
N VAL A 180 13.62 -22.93 3.25
CA VAL A 180 14.75 -23.14 2.31
C VAL A 180 16.02 -22.41 2.79
N LEU A 181 15.87 -21.29 3.52
CA LEU A 181 16.99 -20.54 4.10
C LEU A 181 17.53 -21.21 5.37
#